data_60de7caf55a20ab6184df9cab5520a23
#
_entry.id   60de7caf55a20ab6184df9cab5520a23
#
_cell.length_a   1.000
_cell.length_b   1.000
_cell.length_c   1.000
_cell.angle_alpha   90.00
_cell.angle_beta   90.00
_cell.angle_gamma   90.00
#
_symmetry.space_group_name_H-M   'P 1'
#
loop_
_entity.id
_entity.type
_entity.pdbx_description
1 polymer ?
#
loop_
_entity_poly.entity_id
_entity_poly.type
_entity_poly.pdbx_seq_one_letter_code
_entity_poly.pdbx_strand_id
1 'polypeptide(L)'
;MDFDDDAPPDLVETGASFEEEEITVKVPITIVTGYLGAGKTTLLNYILTAQHGKKVAVIMNEFGDSLDIEKSLTVNKGDEKVEEWLEVGNGCICCSVKDTGVNAIESLMAKKGAFDYILLETTGLADPGNLAPLFWVDDGLGSTIYLDGIVTLVDAKNIVRSLEDPSGKVEGHDDDDDHGPVMTTAHVQISHADVIVINKADLVSERELEAVKGRIQSINGLAKVHVTEKSVVPKFEGFLLDLHAYDQFNEPEPKTKAHSHLDPTLSTISIPVERLPAEQLELVDKWLRLVLWEGALPGVEAPPHFEIHRSKGRLVFESGGVKMLQGVREIFELIDAPKSDDPTPETGKIIFIGRHLRGIDFEKSFRSVVQ
;
A
#
# COMPACT_ATOMS: atom_id res chain seq x y z
N MET A 1 -11.91 75.70 -1.67
CA MET A 1 -11.11 74.52 -2.08
C MET A 1 -11.31 73.48 -0.96
N ASP A 2 -12.39 72.81 -1.10
CA ASP A 2 -12.78 71.78 -0.12
C ASP A 2 -12.22 70.40 -0.57
N PHE A 3 -11.42 69.83 0.29
CA PHE A 3 -10.99 68.49 0.19
C PHE A 3 -11.71 67.72 1.31
N ASP A 4 -12.71 66.97 0.94
CA ASP A 4 -13.24 65.87 1.78
C ASP A 4 -14.01 64.92 0.86
N ASP A 5 -13.40 63.81 0.51
CA ASP A 5 -14.11 62.60 0.09
C ASP A 5 -13.17 61.38 0.12
N ASP A 6 -12.77 60.98 1.34
CA ASP A 6 -12.07 59.73 1.61
C ASP A 6 -12.93 58.86 2.55
N ALA A 7 -14.13 58.53 2.06
CA ALA A 7 -14.87 57.45 2.69
C ALA A 7 -14.43 56.09 2.08
N PRO A 8 -14.11 55.09 2.90
CA PRO A 8 -13.79 53.75 2.37
C PRO A 8 -15.01 53.19 1.63
N PRO A 9 -14.82 52.43 0.55
CA PRO A 9 -15.93 51.83 -0.18
C PRO A 9 -16.72 50.89 0.72
N ASP A 10 -18.05 50.98 0.66
CA ASP A 10 -18.96 50.06 1.36
C ASP A 10 -18.67 48.60 0.96
N LEU A 11 -18.50 47.75 1.97
CA LEU A 11 -18.43 46.32 1.78
C LEU A 11 -19.78 45.83 1.23
N VAL A 12 -19.81 45.50 -0.06
CA VAL A 12 -20.91 44.80 -0.66
C VAL A 12 -20.87 43.40 -0.10
N GLU A 13 -21.85 43.02 0.70
CA GLU A 13 -22.11 41.61 1.02
C GLU A 13 -22.40 40.88 -0.31
N THR A 14 -21.38 40.30 -0.89
CA THR A 14 -21.60 39.25 -1.88
C THR A 14 -22.20 38.11 -1.11
N GLY A 15 -23.50 37.87 -1.30
CA GLY A 15 -24.16 36.64 -0.87
C GLY A 15 -23.46 35.46 -1.56
N ALA A 16 -22.38 35.02 -0.93
CA ALA A 16 -21.80 33.73 -1.23
C ALA A 16 -22.88 32.72 -0.81
N SER A 17 -23.62 32.20 -1.80
CA SER A 17 -24.24 30.91 -1.67
C SER A 17 -23.10 29.97 -1.28
N PHE A 18 -23.13 29.45 -0.06
CA PHE A 18 -22.35 28.25 0.28
C PHE A 18 -22.80 27.20 -0.73
N GLU A 19 -22.02 27.00 -1.78
CA GLU A 19 -22.11 25.79 -2.57
C GLU A 19 -21.89 24.68 -1.54
N GLU A 20 -22.91 23.86 -1.29
CA GLU A 20 -22.77 22.62 -0.57
C GLU A 20 -21.61 21.90 -1.26
N GLU A 21 -20.50 21.70 -0.55
CA GLU A 21 -19.41 20.86 -1.05
C GLU A 21 -20.06 19.51 -1.38
N GLU A 22 -20.23 19.24 -2.67
CA GLU A 22 -20.61 17.90 -3.13
C GLU A 22 -19.61 16.95 -2.49
N ILE A 23 -20.10 16.11 -1.58
CA ILE A 23 -19.32 15.04 -1.00
C ILE A 23 -18.91 14.14 -2.18
N THR A 24 -17.75 14.42 -2.74
CA THR A 24 -17.23 13.63 -3.86
C THR A 24 -16.83 12.28 -3.30
N VAL A 25 -17.62 11.26 -3.63
CA VAL A 25 -17.28 9.87 -3.29
C VAL A 25 -15.96 9.56 -4.00
N LYS A 26 -14.92 9.30 -3.19
CA LYS A 26 -13.61 8.92 -3.71
C LYS A 26 -13.66 7.52 -4.30
N VAL A 27 -12.93 7.30 -5.39
CA VAL A 27 -12.83 6.00 -6.05
C VAL A 27 -11.67 5.20 -5.44
N PRO A 28 -11.90 3.96 -5.01
CA PRO A 28 -10.84 3.09 -4.51
C PRO A 28 -9.87 2.67 -5.62
N ILE A 29 -8.57 2.65 -5.29
CA ILE A 29 -7.53 2.11 -6.15
C ILE A 29 -6.74 1.02 -5.42
N THR A 30 -6.54 -0.13 -6.08
CA THR A 30 -5.62 -1.17 -5.63
C THR A 30 -4.41 -1.22 -6.54
N ILE A 31 -3.22 -1.18 -5.92
CA ILE A 31 -1.96 -1.43 -6.61
C ILE A 31 -1.75 -2.95 -6.70
N VAL A 32 -1.58 -3.47 -7.92
CA VAL A 32 -1.27 -4.88 -8.20
C VAL A 32 0.18 -4.99 -8.62
N THR A 33 1.00 -5.58 -7.77
CA THR A 33 2.43 -5.76 -7.99
C THR A 33 2.84 -7.22 -7.88
N GLY A 34 4.11 -7.51 -8.04
CA GLY A 34 4.69 -8.84 -7.94
C GLY A 34 5.78 -9.05 -8.99
N TYR A 35 6.75 -9.89 -8.67
CA TYR A 35 7.93 -10.11 -9.50
C TYR A 35 7.57 -10.63 -10.91
N LEU A 36 8.53 -10.55 -11.83
CA LEU A 36 8.36 -10.98 -13.22
C LEU A 36 7.82 -12.41 -13.28
N GLY A 37 6.78 -12.63 -14.11
CA GLY A 37 6.17 -13.92 -14.30
C GLY A 37 5.27 -14.43 -13.17
N ALA A 38 4.99 -13.66 -12.11
CA ALA A 38 4.13 -14.06 -11.00
C ALA A 38 2.66 -14.30 -11.39
N GLY A 39 2.20 -13.75 -12.54
CA GLY A 39 0.85 -13.93 -13.05
C GLY A 39 -0.06 -12.72 -12.91
N LYS A 40 0.49 -11.50 -12.75
CA LYS A 40 -0.26 -10.25 -12.64
C LYS A 40 -1.24 -10.06 -13.78
N THR A 41 -0.75 -10.02 -15.01
CA THR A 41 -1.56 -9.84 -16.22
C THR A 41 -2.62 -10.94 -16.37
N THR A 42 -2.32 -12.18 -15.98
CA THR A 42 -3.29 -13.28 -15.97
C THR A 42 -4.44 -13.02 -14.99
N LEU A 43 -4.14 -12.52 -13.79
CA LEU A 43 -5.15 -12.15 -12.78
C LEU A 43 -6.00 -10.99 -13.27
N LEU A 44 -5.39 -9.97 -13.85
CA LEU A 44 -6.11 -8.80 -14.36
C LEU A 44 -7.02 -9.16 -15.56
N ASN A 45 -6.56 -10.02 -16.45
CA ASN A 45 -7.40 -10.55 -17.51
C ASN A 45 -8.57 -11.38 -16.99
N TYR A 46 -8.34 -12.16 -15.93
CA TYR A 46 -9.40 -12.91 -15.29
C TYR A 46 -10.49 -11.99 -14.71
N ILE A 47 -10.12 -10.90 -14.01
CA ILE A 47 -11.11 -9.96 -13.49
C ILE A 47 -11.86 -9.22 -14.59
N LEU A 48 -11.18 -8.83 -15.68
CA LEU A 48 -11.83 -8.14 -16.81
C LEU A 48 -12.91 -9.00 -17.49
N THR A 49 -12.81 -10.32 -17.39
CA THR A 49 -13.74 -11.27 -18.02
C THR A 49 -14.77 -11.86 -17.05
N ALA A 50 -14.52 -11.74 -15.75
CA ALA A 50 -15.39 -12.30 -14.71
C ALA A 50 -16.61 -11.39 -14.45
N GLN A 51 -17.70 -11.98 -13.96
CA GLN A 51 -18.87 -11.24 -13.51
C GLN A 51 -18.76 -10.97 -12.00
N HIS A 52 -18.39 -9.75 -11.64
CA HIS A 52 -18.21 -9.32 -10.23
C HIS A 52 -19.12 -8.13 -9.86
N GLY A 53 -19.94 -7.65 -10.77
CA GLY A 53 -20.97 -6.61 -10.51
C GLY A 53 -20.42 -5.19 -10.35
N LYS A 54 -19.11 -4.97 -10.53
CA LYS A 54 -18.47 -3.64 -10.50
C LYS A 54 -17.93 -3.27 -11.87
N LYS A 55 -17.88 -1.99 -12.17
CA LYS A 55 -17.17 -1.45 -13.33
C LYS A 55 -15.74 -1.13 -12.90
N VAL A 56 -14.78 -1.93 -13.31
CA VAL A 56 -13.39 -1.80 -12.93
C VAL A 56 -12.58 -1.19 -14.05
N ALA A 57 -11.83 -0.12 -13.75
CA ALA A 57 -10.82 0.43 -14.63
C ALA A 57 -9.49 -0.29 -14.36
N VAL A 58 -8.88 -0.88 -15.36
CA VAL A 58 -7.59 -1.57 -15.24
C VAL A 58 -6.54 -0.80 -16.03
N ILE A 59 -5.51 -0.32 -15.32
CA ILE A 59 -4.34 0.31 -15.90
C ILE A 59 -3.23 -0.72 -15.90
N MET A 60 -2.81 -1.16 -17.09
CA MET A 60 -1.73 -2.13 -17.25
C MET A 60 -0.44 -1.42 -17.65
N ASN A 61 0.66 -1.76 -17.01
CA ASN A 61 1.97 -1.24 -17.36
C ASN A 61 2.67 -2.21 -18.30
N GLU A 62 2.83 -1.81 -19.56
CA GLU A 62 3.49 -2.62 -20.58
C GLU A 62 5.02 -2.56 -20.48
N PHE A 63 5.59 -3.59 -19.87
CA PHE A 63 6.95 -4.02 -20.15
C PHE A 63 6.91 -5.52 -20.48
N GLY A 64 6.78 -5.87 -21.75
CA GLY A 64 6.88 -7.25 -22.23
C GLY A 64 5.77 -7.67 -23.19
N ASP A 65 6.14 -8.53 -24.13
CA ASP A 65 5.36 -9.08 -25.24
C ASP A 65 4.05 -9.78 -24.81
N SER A 66 3.06 -9.04 -24.36
CA SER A 66 1.69 -9.55 -24.18
C SER A 66 0.86 -9.36 -25.45
N LEU A 67 1.32 -10.00 -26.52
CA LEU A 67 0.81 -9.89 -27.90
C LEU A 67 -0.66 -10.29 -28.11
N ASP A 68 -1.31 -10.94 -27.13
CA ASP A 68 -2.66 -11.48 -27.32
C ASP A 68 -3.78 -10.46 -27.03
N ILE A 69 -3.52 -9.45 -26.19
CA ILE A 69 -4.45 -8.33 -25.97
C ILE A 69 -4.17 -7.20 -26.96
N GLU A 70 -2.90 -6.99 -27.34
CA GLU A 70 -2.48 -5.97 -28.29
C GLU A 70 -3.10 -6.13 -29.68
N LYS A 71 -3.42 -7.34 -30.12
CA LYS A 71 -4.05 -7.55 -31.43
C LYS A 71 -5.46 -6.96 -31.54
N SER A 72 -6.13 -6.73 -30.42
CA SER A 72 -7.42 -6.04 -30.40
C SER A 72 -7.29 -4.53 -30.10
N LEU A 73 -6.11 -4.05 -29.67
CA LEU A 73 -5.89 -2.68 -29.22
C LEU A 73 -5.11 -1.81 -30.20
N THR A 74 -4.47 -2.39 -31.23
CA THR A 74 -3.61 -1.63 -32.14
C THR A 74 -4.40 -1.01 -33.26
N VAL A 75 -4.83 0.22 -33.10
CA VAL A 75 -5.10 1.12 -34.23
C VAL A 75 -3.88 2.02 -34.38
N ASN A 76 -3.06 1.71 -35.39
CA ASN A 76 -1.90 2.50 -35.78
C ASN A 76 -2.32 3.94 -36.11
N LYS A 77 -2.00 4.89 -35.23
CA LYS A 77 -1.89 6.31 -35.57
C LYS A 77 -0.64 6.87 -34.89
N GLY A 78 0.32 7.17 -35.71
CA GLY A 78 1.52 7.99 -35.55
C GLY A 78 1.92 8.47 -34.14
N ASP A 79 3.18 8.71 -33.94
CA ASP A 79 3.98 9.16 -32.77
C ASP A 79 3.35 9.99 -31.63
N GLU A 80 2.05 10.08 -31.51
CA GLU A 80 1.36 10.65 -30.34
C GLU A 80 1.01 9.54 -29.35
N LYS A 81 1.42 9.69 -28.09
CA LYS A 81 1.05 8.86 -26.94
C LYS A 81 -0.47 8.95 -26.75
N VAL A 82 -1.25 8.13 -27.45
CA VAL A 82 -2.69 8.04 -27.25
C VAL A 82 -2.96 6.91 -26.29
N GLU A 83 -3.39 7.25 -25.08
CA GLU A 83 -4.01 6.33 -24.14
C GLU A 83 -5.39 5.96 -24.71
N GLU A 84 -5.51 4.79 -25.31
CA GLU A 84 -6.79 4.31 -25.83
C GLU A 84 -7.45 3.43 -24.77
N TRP A 85 -8.57 3.89 -24.23
CA TRP A 85 -9.39 3.14 -23.27
C TRP A 85 -10.31 2.19 -24.02
N LEU A 86 -10.19 0.91 -23.71
CA LEU A 86 -11.03 -0.14 -24.30
C LEU A 86 -12.15 -0.54 -23.34
N GLU A 87 -13.40 -0.43 -23.78
CA GLU A 87 -14.54 -0.98 -23.04
C GLU A 87 -14.63 -2.50 -23.25
N VAL A 88 -14.78 -3.22 -22.15
CA VAL A 88 -14.96 -4.68 -22.10
C VAL A 88 -16.43 -4.99 -21.86
N GLY A 89 -16.92 -6.14 -22.33
CA GLY A 89 -18.33 -6.48 -22.39
C GLY A 89 -19.09 -6.51 -21.04
N ASN A 90 -18.39 -6.44 -19.90
CA ASN A 90 -18.97 -6.34 -18.55
C ASN A 90 -19.01 -4.90 -17.98
N GLY A 91 -18.71 -3.90 -18.81
CA GLY A 91 -18.64 -2.49 -18.41
C GLY A 91 -17.34 -2.09 -17.74
N CYS A 92 -16.32 -2.98 -17.68
CA CYS A 92 -14.97 -2.63 -17.30
C CYS A 92 -14.25 -1.92 -18.43
N ILE A 93 -13.24 -1.14 -18.12
CA ILE A 93 -12.37 -0.46 -19.07
C ILE A 93 -10.92 -0.83 -18.82
N CYS A 94 -10.12 -0.91 -19.87
CA CYS A 94 -8.71 -1.26 -19.80
C CYS A 94 -7.87 -0.25 -20.58
N CYS A 95 -6.71 0.09 -20.07
CA CYS A 95 -5.72 0.96 -20.72
C CYS A 95 -4.32 0.40 -20.48
N SER A 96 -3.45 0.59 -21.45
CA SER A 96 -2.04 0.24 -21.35
C SER A 96 -1.19 1.50 -21.38
N VAL A 97 -0.23 1.61 -20.44
CA VAL A 97 0.62 2.79 -20.29
C VAL A 97 2.10 2.42 -20.22
N LYS A 98 2.95 3.33 -20.67
CA LYS A 98 4.42 3.14 -20.70
C LYS A 98 5.18 3.82 -19.56
N ASP A 99 4.46 4.52 -18.68
CA ASP A 99 5.03 5.24 -17.53
C ASP A 99 4.45 4.75 -16.20
N THR A 100 4.59 5.55 -15.15
CA THR A 100 4.12 5.21 -13.79
C THR A 100 2.60 5.07 -13.66
N GLY A 101 1.82 5.33 -14.72
CA GLY A 101 0.36 5.27 -14.70
C GLY A 101 -0.34 6.50 -14.12
N VAL A 102 0.39 7.49 -13.60
CA VAL A 102 -0.19 8.72 -13.01
C VAL A 102 -1.00 9.48 -14.05
N ASN A 103 -0.44 9.69 -15.25
CA ASN A 103 -1.14 10.37 -16.34
C ASN A 103 -2.41 9.63 -16.77
N ALA A 104 -2.38 8.28 -16.74
CA ALA A 104 -3.56 7.47 -17.04
C ALA A 104 -4.65 7.63 -15.97
N ILE A 105 -4.25 7.75 -14.71
CA ILE A 105 -5.18 8.01 -13.60
C ILE A 105 -5.83 9.39 -13.77
N GLU A 106 -5.07 10.44 -14.09
CA GLU A 106 -5.60 11.77 -14.36
C GLU A 106 -6.61 11.76 -15.55
N SER A 107 -6.27 11.06 -16.63
CA SER A 107 -7.14 10.85 -17.79
C SER A 107 -8.43 10.12 -17.41
N LEU A 108 -8.36 9.13 -16.50
CA LEU A 108 -9.53 8.43 -15.96
C LEU A 108 -10.44 9.37 -15.18
N MET A 109 -9.86 10.27 -14.38
CA MET A 109 -10.65 11.19 -13.55
C MET A 109 -11.52 12.13 -14.38
N ALA A 110 -11.13 12.41 -15.64
CA ALA A 110 -11.98 13.13 -16.60
C ALA A 110 -13.25 12.33 -16.98
N LYS A 111 -13.26 11.01 -16.76
CA LYS A 111 -14.40 10.10 -17.04
C LYS A 111 -15.14 9.69 -15.76
N LYS A 112 -15.25 10.59 -14.78
CA LYS A 112 -15.94 10.35 -13.50
C LYS A 112 -17.31 9.69 -13.71
N GLY A 113 -17.60 8.63 -12.95
CA GLY A 113 -18.88 7.90 -13.01
C GLY A 113 -18.91 6.75 -14.05
N ALA A 114 -17.85 6.57 -14.86
CA ALA A 114 -17.76 5.43 -15.77
C ALA A 114 -17.32 4.13 -15.10
N PHE A 115 -16.71 4.20 -13.89
CA PHE A 115 -16.17 3.08 -13.15
C PHE A 115 -16.32 3.26 -11.64
N ASP A 116 -16.32 2.15 -10.92
CA ASP A 116 -16.51 2.08 -9.47
C ASP A 116 -15.21 1.76 -8.73
N TYR A 117 -14.17 1.32 -9.45
CA TYR A 117 -12.92 0.83 -8.87
C TYR A 117 -11.76 0.91 -9.86
N ILE A 118 -10.54 1.12 -9.38
CA ILE A 118 -9.33 1.16 -10.21
C ILE A 118 -8.36 0.05 -9.78
N LEU A 119 -7.81 -0.69 -10.74
CA LEU A 119 -6.67 -1.58 -10.55
C LEU A 119 -5.48 -1.04 -11.31
N LEU A 120 -4.38 -0.79 -10.63
CA LEU A 120 -3.12 -0.30 -11.21
C LEU A 120 -2.07 -1.41 -11.19
N GLU A 121 -1.74 -1.97 -12.36
CA GLU A 121 -0.63 -2.91 -12.48
C GLU A 121 0.70 -2.16 -12.50
N THR A 122 1.66 -2.63 -11.71
CA THR A 122 3.04 -2.16 -11.78
C THR A 122 3.91 -3.13 -12.57
N THR A 123 5.05 -2.65 -13.07
CA THR A 123 6.07 -3.53 -13.65
C THR A 123 6.54 -4.57 -12.64
N GLY A 124 7.06 -5.71 -13.13
CA GLY A 124 7.59 -6.77 -12.27
C GLY A 124 8.79 -6.38 -11.42
N LEU A 125 9.41 -5.23 -11.71
CA LEU A 125 10.57 -4.69 -10.98
C LEU A 125 10.22 -3.43 -10.17
N ALA A 126 8.96 -2.99 -10.18
CA ALA A 126 8.56 -1.79 -9.46
C ALA A 126 8.57 -1.99 -7.95
N ASP A 127 8.92 -0.92 -7.25
CA ASP A 127 8.72 -0.77 -5.83
C ASP A 127 7.39 -0.07 -5.55
N PRO A 128 6.40 -0.77 -4.98
CA PRO A 128 5.09 -0.19 -4.70
C PRO A 128 5.16 0.90 -3.63
N GLY A 129 6.20 0.92 -2.80
CA GLY A 129 6.44 1.96 -1.80
C GLY A 129 6.70 3.34 -2.40
N ASN A 130 7.06 3.43 -3.68
CA ASN A 130 7.21 4.71 -4.38
C ASN A 130 5.89 5.24 -4.96
N LEU A 131 4.91 4.36 -5.19
CA LEU A 131 3.61 4.73 -5.75
C LEU A 131 2.55 5.00 -4.68
N ALA A 132 2.52 4.20 -3.63
CA ALA A 132 1.50 4.31 -2.59
C ALA A 132 1.40 5.71 -1.96
N PRO A 133 2.51 6.41 -1.64
CA PRO A 133 2.46 7.76 -1.07
C PRO A 133 1.79 8.79 -1.96
N LEU A 134 1.78 8.64 -3.28
CA LEU A 134 1.15 9.59 -4.20
C LEU A 134 -0.34 9.79 -3.91
N PHE A 135 -1.03 8.76 -3.42
CA PHE A 135 -2.45 8.80 -3.10
C PHE A 135 -2.77 9.52 -1.78
N TRP A 136 -1.74 9.89 -1.00
CA TRP A 136 -1.88 10.66 0.25
C TRP A 136 -1.32 12.07 0.13
N VAL A 137 -0.25 12.26 -0.66
CA VAL A 137 0.52 13.52 -0.71
C VAL A 137 0.05 14.40 -1.87
N ASP A 138 -0.45 13.81 -2.95
CA ASP A 138 -0.95 14.56 -4.11
C ASP A 138 -2.39 15.01 -3.85
N ASP A 139 -2.58 16.31 -3.60
CA ASP A 139 -3.89 16.92 -3.33
C ASP A 139 -4.88 16.70 -4.49
N GLY A 140 -4.41 16.65 -5.73
CA GLY A 140 -5.24 16.41 -6.91
C GLY A 140 -5.78 14.98 -6.93
N LEU A 141 -4.91 13.98 -6.84
CA LEU A 141 -5.28 12.57 -6.81
C LEU A 141 -6.02 12.21 -5.52
N GLY A 142 -5.50 12.58 -4.37
CA GLY A 142 -6.06 12.27 -3.06
C GLY A 142 -7.44 12.87 -2.80
N SER A 143 -7.86 13.90 -3.54
CA SER A 143 -9.21 14.45 -3.46
C SER A 143 -10.28 13.56 -4.10
N THR A 144 -9.90 12.73 -5.06
CA THR A 144 -10.82 11.97 -5.91
C THR A 144 -10.65 10.45 -5.83
N ILE A 145 -9.47 9.99 -5.36
CA ILE A 145 -9.09 8.57 -5.26
C ILE A 145 -8.57 8.32 -3.85
N TYR A 146 -8.70 7.09 -3.36
CA TYR A 146 -8.01 6.63 -2.17
C TYR A 146 -7.38 5.26 -2.39
N LEU A 147 -6.23 5.03 -1.79
CA LEU A 147 -5.56 3.73 -1.83
C LEU A 147 -6.33 2.73 -0.97
N ASP A 148 -6.88 1.69 -1.60
CA ASP A 148 -7.61 0.61 -0.93
C ASP A 148 -6.66 -0.48 -0.42
N GLY A 149 -5.56 -0.72 -1.15
CA GLY A 149 -4.52 -1.65 -0.72
C GLY A 149 -3.48 -1.97 -1.78
N ILE A 150 -2.47 -2.73 -1.36
CA ILE A 150 -1.40 -3.25 -2.22
C ILE A 150 -1.51 -4.77 -2.25
N VAL A 151 -1.72 -5.33 -3.44
CA VAL A 151 -1.78 -6.77 -3.68
C VAL A 151 -0.50 -7.21 -4.38
N THR A 152 0.25 -8.11 -3.75
CA THR A 152 1.48 -8.66 -4.29
C THR A 152 1.28 -10.11 -4.74
N LEU A 153 1.48 -10.37 -6.03
CA LEU A 153 1.50 -11.75 -6.55
C LEU A 153 2.89 -12.35 -6.40
N VAL A 154 2.91 -13.58 -5.92
CA VAL A 154 4.13 -14.36 -5.68
C VAL A 154 4.04 -15.70 -6.44
N ASP A 155 5.05 -16.01 -7.22
CA ASP A 155 5.19 -17.32 -7.89
C ASP A 155 5.68 -18.36 -6.87
N ALA A 156 4.82 -19.29 -6.48
CA ALA A 156 5.16 -20.32 -5.48
C ALA A 156 6.43 -21.09 -5.82
N LYS A 157 6.69 -21.35 -7.10
CA LYS A 157 7.83 -22.14 -7.55
C LYS A 157 9.15 -21.36 -7.53
N ASN A 158 9.09 -20.05 -7.84
CA ASN A 158 10.29 -19.27 -8.08
C ASN A 158 10.63 -18.28 -6.97
N ILE A 159 9.72 -18.01 -6.03
CA ILE A 159 9.89 -16.93 -5.05
C ILE A 159 11.15 -17.08 -4.20
N VAL A 160 11.47 -18.28 -3.71
CA VAL A 160 12.67 -18.49 -2.89
C VAL A 160 13.93 -18.09 -3.65
N ARG A 161 14.02 -18.49 -4.94
CA ARG A 161 15.10 -18.07 -5.81
C ARG A 161 15.12 -16.56 -6.02
N SER A 162 13.95 -15.92 -6.22
CA SER A 162 13.87 -14.47 -6.43
C SER A 162 14.29 -13.67 -5.19
N LEU A 163 14.08 -14.21 -3.99
CA LEU A 163 14.56 -13.63 -2.73
C LEU A 163 16.08 -13.78 -2.53
N GLU A 164 16.71 -14.74 -3.17
CA GLU A 164 18.13 -15.06 -3.01
C GLU A 164 18.99 -14.61 -4.20
N ASP A 165 18.36 -14.14 -5.29
CA ASP A 165 19.04 -13.79 -6.54
C ASP A 165 19.69 -12.39 -6.45
N PRO A 166 21.04 -12.29 -6.47
CA PRO A 166 21.72 -11.01 -6.41
C PRO A 166 21.41 -10.08 -7.59
N SER A 167 20.97 -10.63 -8.72
CA SER A 167 20.58 -9.82 -9.89
C SER A 167 19.31 -9.01 -9.68
N GLY A 168 18.49 -9.39 -8.69
CA GLY A 168 17.31 -8.67 -8.26
C GLY A 168 17.57 -7.64 -7.15
N LYS A 169 18.83 -7.31 -6.83
CA LYS A 169 19.21 -6.34 -5.79
C LYS A 169 18.60 -4.96 -6.11
N VAL A 170 18.02 -4.33 -5.10
CA VAL A 170 17.50 -2.97 -5.19
C VAL A 170 18.66 -1.98 -5.07
N GLU A 171 18.76 -1.03 -6.00
CA GLU A 171 19.76 0.03 -5.94
C GLU A 171 19.48 0.99 -4.77
N GLY A 172 20.55 1.53 -4.18
CA GLY A 172 20.44 2.49 -3.05
C GLY A 172 20.33 1.86 -1.65
N HIS A 173 20.34 0.53 -1.57
CA HIS A 173 20.39 -0.21 -0.30
C HIS A 173 21.77 -0.89 -0.14
N ASP A 174 22.83 -0.15 -0.44
CA ASP A 174 24.20 -0.62 -0.24
C ASP A 174 24.56 -0.48 1.22
N ASP A 175 24.61 -1.61 1.92
CA ASP A 175 25.36 -1.67 3.16
C ASP A 175 26.85 -1.59 2.82
N ASP A 176 27.61 -0.80 3.58
CA ASP A 176 29.07 -0.79 3.53
C ASP A 176 29.68 -2.18 3.82
N ASP A 177 28.88 -3.13 4.27
CA ASP A 177 29.20 -4.54 4.48
C ASP A 177 28.85 -5.36 3.22
N ASP A 178 29.84 -5.59 2.36
CA ASP A 178 29.79 -6.40 1.15
C ASP A 178 29.36 -7.89 1.39
N HIS A 179 29.01 -8.27 2.60
CA HIS A 179 28.67 -9.62 3.05
C HIS A 179 27.28 -9.75 3.70
N GLY A 180 26.47 -8.68 3.74
CA GLY A 180 25.11 -8.71 4.27
C GLY A 180 24.10 -9.44 3.36
N PRO A 181 22.92 -9.85 3.90
CA PRO A 181 21.87 -10.44 3.09
C PRO A 181 21.32 -9.42 2.10
N VAL A 182 21.22 -9.83 0.83
CA VAL A 182 20.82 -8.97 -0.29
C VAL A 182 19.32 -8.67 -0.21
N MET A 183 18.94 -7.39 -0.24
CA MET A 183 17.55 -6.99 -0.41
C MET A 183 17.19 -6.97 -1.90
N THR A 184 16.21 -7.77 -2.28
CA THR A 184 15.73 -7.86 -3.68
C THR A 184 14.39 -7.16 -3.85
N THR A 185 14.04 -6.86 -5.11
CA THR A 185 12.71 -6.33 -5.47
C THR A 185 11.57 -7.19 -4.92
N ALA A 186 11.74 -8.52 -4.88
CA ALA A 186 10.75 -9.42 -4.31
C ALA A 186 10.54 -9.18 -2.81
N HIS A 187 11.60 -8.89 -2.04
CA HIS A 187 11.50 -8.52 -0.63
C HIS A 187 10.69 -7.24 -0.45
N VAL A 188 10.99 -6.21 -1.25
CA VAL A 188 10.31 -4.91 -1.20
C VAL A 188 8.83 -5.06 -1.51
N GLN A 189 8.49 -5.79 -2.59
CA GLN A 189 7.10 -6.02 -2.98
C GLN A 189 6.30 -6.77 -1.90
N ILE A 190 6.89 -7.77 -1.26
CA ILE A 190 6.26 -8.52 -0.17
C ILE A 190 6.09 -7.64 1.08
N SER A 191 7.10 -6.83 1.42
CA SER A 191 7.06 -6.00 2.64
C SER A 191 5.97 -4.93 2.61
N HIS A 192 5.64 -4.40 1.44
CA HIS A 192 4.60 -3.37 1.27
C HIS A 192 3.19 -3.94 1.12
N ALA A 193 3.03 -5.25 0.90
CA ALA A 193 1.76 -5.89 0.61
C ALA A 193 0.76 -5.81 1.78
N ASP A 194 -0.50 -5.56 1.46
CA ASP A 194 -1.65 -5.77 2.35
C ASP A 194 -2.25 -7.17 2.12
N VAL A 195 -2.21 -7.63 0.87
CA VAL A 195 -2.62 -8.97 0.47
C VAL A 195 -1.51 -9.60 -0.36
N ILE A 196 -1.17 -10.84 -0.06
CA ILE A 196 -0.20 -11.63 -0.82
C ILE A 196 -0.92 -12.82 -1.46
N VAL A 197 -0.80 -12.91 -2.78
CA VAL A 197 -1.37 -14.00 -3.58
C VAL A 197 -0.25 -14.93 -3.98
N ILE A 198 -0.14 -16.07 -3.31
CA ILE A 198 0.77 -17.15 -3.71
C ILE A 198 0.13 -17.91 -4.87
N ASN A 199 0.54 -17.58 -6.06
CA ASN A 199 0.04 -18.16 -7.31
C ASN A 199 0.89 -19.33 -7.76
N LYS A 200 0.36 -20.14 -8.70
CA LYS A 200 1.01 -21.33 -9.26
C LYS A 200 1.27 -22.42 -8.20
N ALA A 201 0.38 -22.56 -7.24
CA ALA A 201 0.48 -23.57 -6.20
C ALA A 201 0.46 -25.01 -6.78
N ASP A 202 -0.14 -25.18 -7.96
CA ASP A 202 -0.14 -26.42 -8.74
C ASP A 202 1.24 -26.88 -9.19
N LEU A 203 2.27 -26.03 -9.13
CA LEU A 203 3.64 -26.33 -9.57
C LEU A 203 4.58 -26.73 -8.44
N VAL A 204 4.09 -26.81 -7.20
CA VAL A 204 4.87 -27.12 -6.01
C VAL A 204 4.16 -28.17 -5.15
N SER A 205 4.93 -28.92 -4.35
CA SER A 205 4.38 -29.83 -3.35
C SER A 205 3.81 -29.05 -2.14
N GLU A 206 2.95 -29.68 -1.34
CA GLU A 206 2.44 -29.11 -0.09
C GLU A 206 3.56 -28.66 0.85
N ARG A 207 4.64 -29.44 0.95
CA ARG A 207 5.79 -29.10 1.79
C ARG A 207 6.52 -27.85 1.31
N GLU A 208 6.70 -27.70 -0.01
CA GLU A 208 7.30 -26.51 -0.60
C GLU A 208 6.39 -25.29 -0.41
N LEU A 209 5.07 -25.46 -0.59
CA LEU A 209 4.10 -24.40 -0.38
C LEU A 209 4.12 -23.90 1.07
N GLU A 210 4.18 -24.79 2.06
CA GLU A 210 4.28 -24.39 3.47
C GLU A 210 5.61 -23.68 3.77
N ALA A 211 6.72 -24.09 3.16
CA ALA A 211 7.99 -23.39 3.26
C ALA A 211 7.91 -21.96 2.67
N VAL A 212 7.27 -21.81 1.50
CA VAL A 212 7.02 -20.51 0.86
C VAL A 212 6.16 -19.62 1.76
N LYS A 213 5.04 -20.13 2.29
CA LYS A 213 4.19 -19.39 3.24
C LYS A 213 4.98 -18.91 4.45
N GLY A 214 5.77 -19.80 5.06
CA GLY A 214 6.60 -19.48 6.20
C GLY A 214 7.61 -18.36 5.90
N ARG A 215 8.26 -18.42 4.73
CA ARG A 215 9.21 -17.40 4.28
C ARG A 215 8.53 -16.04 4.09
N ILE A 216 7.40 -16.01 3.40
CA ILE A 216 6.61 -14.79 3.17
C ILE A 216 6.15 -14.18 4.49
N GLN A 217 5.63 -14.99 5.41
CA GLN A 217 5.17 -14.54 6.72
C GLN A 217 6.30 -14.02 7.61
N SER A 218 7.54 -14.50 7.41
CA SER A 218 8.69 -13.96 8.13
C SER A 218 9.11 -12.57 7.66
N ILE A 219 8.83 -12.23 6.41
CA ILE A 219 9.05 -10.90 5.82
C ILE A 219 7.90 -9.96 6.23
N ASN A 220 6.66 -10.37 5.95
CA ASN A 220 5.46 -9.59 6.20
C ASN A 220 4.42 -10.41 6.98
N GLY A 221 4.40 -10.23 8.28
CA GLY A 221 3.47 -10.89 9.19
C GLY A 221 2.06 -10.27 9.23
N LEU A 222 1.84 -9.14 8.55
CA LEU A 222 0.56 -8.41 8.53
C LEU A 222 -0.32 -8.76 7.34
N ALA A 223 0.30 -9.14 6.20
CA ALA A 223 -0.42 -9.37 4.97
C ALA A 223 -1.36 -10.58 5.07
N LYS A 224 -2.56 -10.43 4.53
CA LYS A 224 -3.46 -11.57 4.29
C LYS A 224 -2.87 -12.44 3.17
N VAL A 225 -2.71 -13.73 3.42
CA VAL A 225 -2.11 -14.65 2.44
C VAL A 225 -3.18 -15.54 1.83
N HIS A 226 -3.26 -15.52 0.51
CA HIS A 226 -4.12 -16.39 -0.28
C HIS A 226 -3.29 -17.27 -1.20
N VAL A 227 -3.78 -18.48 -1.48
CA VAL A 227 -3.13 -19.43 -2.37
C VAL A 227 -4.03 -19.65 -3.57
N THR A 228 -3.45 -19.60 -4.77
CA THR A 228 -4.18 -19.73 -6.03
C THR A 228 -3.43 -20.59 -7.03
N GLU A 229 -4.19 -21.12 -7.97
CA GLU A 229 -3.70 -21.81 -9.15
C GLU A 229 -4.17 -21.04 -10.39
N LYS A 230 -3.25 -20.81 -11.33
CA LYS A 230 -3.55 -20.11 -12.61
C LYS A 230 -4.23 -18.74 -12.43
N SER A 231 -3.94 -18.06 -11.31
CA SER A 231 -4.53 -16.77 -10.93
C SER A 231 -6.06 -16.78 -10.78
N VAL A 232 -6.68 -17.95 -10.60
CA VAL A 232 -8.12 -18.06 -10.36
C VAL A 232 -8.41 -17.82 -8.89
N VAL A 233 -9.28 -16.86 -8.60
CA VAL A 233 -9.71 -16.50 -7.26
C VAL A 233 -11.19 -16.81 -7.06
N PRO A 234 -11.59 -17.38 -5.93
CA PRO A 234 -12.98 -17.76 -5.69
C PRO A 234 -13.88 -16.53 -5.44
N LYS A 235 -13.31 -15.43 -4.98
CA LYS A 235 -14.00 -14.18 -4.65
C LYS A 235 -13.04 -13.01 -4.81
N PHE A 236 -13.49 -11.91 -5.41
CA PHE A 236 -12.64 -10.72 -5.60
C PHE A 236 -12.64 -9.78 -4.40
N GLU A 237 -13.77 -9.65 -3.70
CA GLU A 237 -13.91 -8.78 -2.53
C GLU A 237 -13.05 -9.29 -1.36
N GLY A 238 -12.30 -8.39 -0.77
CA GLY A 238 -11.32 -8.70 0.29
C GLY A 238 -10.07 -9.44 -0.20
N PHE A 239 -9.96 -9.69 -1.51
CA PHE A 239 -8.83 -10.34 -2.14
C PHE A 239 -8.10 -9.40 -3.12
N LEU A 240 -8.84 -8.68 -3.95
CA LEU A 240 -8.34 -7.74 -4.94
C LEU A 240 -9.14 -6.44 -4.96
N LEU A 241 -10.42 -6.50 -4.59
CA LEU A 241 -11.34 -5.38 -4.48
C LEU A 241 -11.84 -5.27 -3.04
N ASP A 242 -12.19 -4.06 -2.61
CA ASP A 242 -12.72 -3.77 -1.28
C ASP A 242 -11.83 -4.36 -0.17
N LEU A 243 -10.54 -4.05 -0.26
CA LEU A 243 -9.54 -4.57 0.68
C LEU A 243 -9.65 -3.89 2.04
N HIS A 244 -10.03 -2.61 2.05
CA HIS A 244 -10.11 -1.77 3.24
C HIS A 244 -8.84 -1.84 4.09
N ALA A 245 -7.69 -1.87 3.39
CA ALA A 245 -6.40 -2.10 4.04
C ALA A 245 -5.96 -0.94 4.91
N TYR A 246 -6.52 0.24 4.66
CA TYR A 246 -6.20 1.48 5.36
C TYR A 246 -7.33 1.96 6.28
N ASP A 247 -8.53 1.37 6.20
CA ASP A 247 -9.68 1.70 7.04
C ASP A 247 -9.78 0.78 8.26
N GLN A 248 -9.13 -0.38 8.24
CA GLN A 248 -9.27 -1.42 9.25
C GLN A 248 -7.91 -1.90 9.75
N PHE A 249 -7.79 -2.06 11.05
CA PHE A 249 -6.66 -2.71 11.67
C PHE A 249 -6.97 -4.20 11.87
N ASN A 250 -6.52 -5.01 10.94
CA ASN A 250 -6.59 -6.46 11.10
C ASN A 250 -5.41 -6.89 12.00
N GLU A 251 -5.73 -7.44 13.16
CA GLU A 251 -4.70 -8.03 14.01
C GLU A 251 -4.03 -9.19 13.28
N PRO A 252 -2.69 -9.22 13.21
CA PRO A 252 -2.03 -10.43 12.77
C PRO A 252 -2.45 -11.55 13.73
N GLU A 253 -2.86 -12.69 13.18
CA GLU A 253 -3.07 -13.87 14.01
C GLU A 253 -1.80 -14.12 14.83
N PRO A 254 -1.93 -14.44 16.13
CA PRO A 254 -0.79 -14.75 16.97
C PRO A 254 -0.14 -16.04 16.47
N LYS A 255 0.63 -15.95 15.38
CA LYS A 255 1.41 -17.07 14.86
C LYS A 255 2.72 -17.13 15.60
N THR A 256 2.93 -18.28 16.16
CA THR A 256 4.10 -18.78 16.89
C THR A 256 5.40 -18.06 16.50
N LYS A 257 6.16 -17.65 17.52
CA LYS A 257 7.52 -17.08 17.43
C LYS A 257 8.51 -17.84 16.52
N ALA A 258 8.09 -18.99 15.96
CA ALA A 258 8.92 -19.89 15.17
C ALA A 258 9.25 -19.40 13.75
N HIS A 259 8.48 -18.49 13.16
CA HIS A 259 8.68 -18.08 11.76
C HIS A 259 9.47 -16.77 11.59
N SER A 260 9.73 -16.02 12.66
CA SER A 260 10.38 -14.70 12.59
C SER A 260 11.86 -14.73 12.18
N HIS A 261 12.48 -15.91 12.06
CA HIS A 261 13.90 -16.06 11.75
C HIS A 261 14.19 -16.63 10.35
N LEU A 262 13.15 -16.90 9.55
CA LEU A 262 13.32 -17.53 8.24
C LEU A 262 13.86 -16.57 7.18
N ASP A 263 13.61 -15.26 7.34
CA ASP A 263 14.19 -14.25 6.47
C ASP A 263 15.27 -13.44 7.21
N PRO A 264 16.50 -13.36 6.67
CA PRO A 264 17.56 -12.58 7.31
C PRO A 264 17.49 -11.09 6.99
N THR A 265 16.80 -10.71 5.90
CA THR A 265 16.81 -9.34 5.35
C THR A 265 15.75 -8.46 6.00
N LEU A 266 14.52 -8.95 6.04
CA LEU A 266 13.36 -8.20 6.53
C LEU A 266 12.71 -8.88 7.75
N SER A 267 12.02 -8.08 8.53
CA SER A 267 11.28 -8.60 9.68
C SER A 267 10.07 -7.72 10.02
N THR A 268 9.10 -8.36 10.67
CA THR A 268 7.97 -7.69 11.31
C THR A 268 8.23 -7.63 12.81
N ILE A 269 8.10 -6.45 13.41
CA ILE A 269 8.16 -6.25 14.86
C ILE A 269 6.84 -5.65 15.35
N SER A 270 6.51 -5.92 16.62
CA SER A 270 5.31 -5.37 17.27
C SER A 270 5.71 -4.72 18.59
N ILE A 271 5.28 -3.49 18.78
CA ILE A 271 5.51 -2.66 19.96
C ILE A 271 4.17 -2.57 20.71
N PRO A 272 4.06 -3.13 21.91
CA PRO A 272 2.86 -2.98 22.71
C PRO A 272 2.71 -1.53 23.18
N VAL A 273 1.48 -1.02 23.13
CA VAL A 273 1.15 0.33 23.61
C VAL A 273 0.04 0.23 24.63
N GLU A 274 0.26 0.73 25.82
CA GLU A 274 -0.77 0.84 26.86
C GLU A 274 -1.81 1.91 26.47
N ARG A 275 -2.92 2.01 27.19
CA ARG A 275 -3.87 3.11 26.97
C ARG A 275 -3.20 4.44 27.24
N LEU A 276 -3.42 5.38 26.35
CA LEU A 276 -2.79 6.69 26.36
C LEU A 276 -3.77 7.77 26.82
N PRO A 277 -3.38 8.74 27.65
CA PRO A 277 -4.07 10.00 27.78
C PRO A 277 -4.19 10.71 26.43
N ALA A 278 -5.28 11.43 26.20
CA ALA A 278 -5.56 12.07 24.90
C ALA A 278 -4.47 13.09 24.50
N GLU A 279 -3.91 13.79 25.46
CA GLU A 279 -2.84 14.78 25.29
C GLU A 279 -1.50 14.18 24.82
N GLN A 280 -1.33 12.87 24.93
CA GLN A 280 -0.13 12.19 24.44
C GLN A 280 -0.14 11.91 22.91
N LEU A 281 -1.22 12.19 22.23
CA LEU A 281 -1.30 12.02 20.76
C LEU A 281 -0.20 12.80 20.03
N GLU A 282 0.07 14.05 20.44
CA GLU A 282 1.14 14.87 19.86
C GLU A 282 2.55 14.29 20.12
N LEU A 283 2.75 13.63 21.26
CA LEU A 283 4.00 12.94 21.56
C LEU A 283 4.18 11.68 20.72
N VAL A 284 3.09 10.96 20.43
CA VAL A 284 3.11 9.81 19.50
C VAL A 284 3.46 10.27 18.09
N ASP A 285 2.83 11.33 17.60
CA ASP A 285 3.15 11.91 16.28
C ASP A 285 4.63 12.33 16.22
N LYS A 286 5.10 13.04 17.25
CA LYS A 286 6.50 13.45 17.35
C LYS A 286 7.45 12.24 17.32
N TRP A 287 7.15 11.17 18.07
CA TRP A 287 7.97 9.97 18.08
C TRP A 287 7.99 9.29 16.71
N LEU A 288 6.84 9.17 16.05
CA LEU A 288 6.75 8.63 14.71
C LEU A 288 7.60 9.41 13.70
N ARG A 289 7.58 10.74 13.75
CA ARG A 289 8.42 11.59 12.91
C ARG A 289 9.91 11.37 13.16
N LEU A 290 10.34 11.29 14.42
CA LEU A 290 11.73 10.98 14.76
C LEU A 290 12.16 9.63 14.21
N VAL A 291 11.31 8.61 14.33
CA VAL A 291 11.61 7.26 13.86
C VAL A 291 11.59 7.16 12.35
N LEU A 292 10.54 7.66 11.69
CA LEU A 292 10.32 7.45 10.27
C LEU A 292 11.09 8.45 9.38
N TRP A 293 11.33 9.68 9.84
CA TRP A 293 11.99 10.71 9.05
C TRP A 293 13.47 10.86 9.36
N GLU A 294 13.82 10.76 10.64
CA GLU A 294 15.19 11.00 11.09
C GLU A 294 15.96 9.72 11.38
N GLY A 295 15.29 8.55 11.38
CA GLY A 295 15.89 7.28 11.80
C GLY A 295 16.38 7.31 13.25
N ALA A 296 15.84 8.22 14.06
CA ALA A 296 16.26 8.45 15.44
C ALA A 296 15.40 7.66 16.42
N LEU A 297 16.05 7.09 17.43
CA LEU A 297 15.39 6.34 18.52
C LEU A 297 15.73 6.98 19.88
N PRO A 298 14.94 7.97 20.33
CA PRO A 298 15.15 8.58 21.64
C PRO A 298 15.26 7.52 22.75
N GLY A 299 16.17 7.73 23.70
CA GLY A 299 16.38 6.79 24.80
C GLY A 299 17.17 5.52 24.46
N VAL A 300 17.55 5.33 23.21
CA VAL A 300 18.43 4.24 22.73
C VAL A 300 19.78 4.82 22.32
N GLU A 301 20.85 4.37 22.94
CA GLU A 301 22.21 4.83 22.62
C GLU A 301 22.68 4.21 21.31
N ALA A 302 23.12 5.05 20.35
CA ALA A 302 23.68 4.65 19.06
C ALA A 302 22.91 3.50 18.39
N PRO A 303 21.63 3.70 18.03
CA PRO A 303 20.88 2.66 17.35
C PRO A 303 21.56 2.32 16.01
N PRO A 304 21.59 1.04 15.61
CA PRO A 304 22.06 0.68 14.28
C PRO A 304 21.13 1.31 13.23
N HIS A 305 21.64 1.47 12.01
CA HIS A 305 20.80 1.90 10.89
C HIS A 305 19.67 0.89 10.70
N PHE A 306 18.46 1.38 10.47
CA PHE A 306 17.27 0.57 10.19
C PHE A 306 16.41 1.27 9.13
N GLU A 307 15.57 0.50 8.46
CA GLU A 307 14.63 1.00 7.47
C GLU A 307 13.23 0.47 7.76
N ILE A 308 12.23 1.34 7.71
CA ILE A 308 10.83 0.96 7.88
C ILE A 308 10.11 1.09 6.54
N HIS A 309 9.60 -0.03 6.03
CA HIS A 309 8.85 -0.09 4.78
C HIS A 309 7.36 0.14 5.01
N ARG A 310 6.84 -0.40 6.11
CA ARG A 310 5.42 -0.35 6.46
C ARG A 310 5.24 -0.09 7.93
N SER A 311 4.30 0.79 8.26
CA SER A 311 3.83 0.99 9.63
C SER A 311 2.32 0.79 9.69
N LYS A 312 1.86 0.02 10.67
CA LYS A 312 0.45 -0.12 11.03
C LYS A 312 0.31 -0.12 12.54
N GLY A 313 -0.81 0.36 13.05
CA GLY A 313 -1.02 0.37 14.48
C GLY A 313 -2.42 0.73 14.88
N ARG A 314 -2.70 0.48 16.13
CA ARG A 314 -3.90 0.91 16.84
C ARG A 314 -3.48 1.53 18.15
N LEU A 315 -3.87 2.77 18.37
CA LEU A 315 -3.67 3.52 19.61
C LEU A 315 -5.00 3.62 20.33
N VAL A 316 -5.03 3.20 21.57
CA VAL A 316 -6.24 3.22 22.40
C VAL A 316 -6.07 4.29 23.47
N PHE A 317 -7.03 5.19 23.58
CA PHE A 317 -7.01 6.27 24.55
C PHE A 317 -7.88 5.98 25.77
N GLU A 318 -7.51 6.56 26.91
CA GLU A 318 -8.28 6.45 28.17
C GLU A 318 -9.71 6.96 28.01
N SER A 319 -9.93 7.94 27.13
CA SER A 319 -11.25 8.47 26.76
C SER A 319 -12.15 7.46 26.01
N GLY A 320 -11.62 6.29 25.64
CA GLY A 320 -12.29 5.30 24.81
C GLY A 320 -12.12 5.53 23.30
N GLY A 321 -11.48 6.63 22.87
CA GLY A 321 -11.14 6.87 21.47
C GLY A 321 -10.10 5.90 20.97
N VAL A 322 -10.14 5.58 19.67
CA VAL A 322 -9.16 4.73 19.00
C VAL A 322 -8.64 5.43 17.74
N LYS A 323 -7.32 5.53 17.62
CA LYS A 323 -6.67 5.99 16.40
C LYS A 323 -5.96 4.83 15.71
N MET A 324 -6.02 4.85 14.38
CA MET A 324 -5.33 3.90 13.52
C MET A 324 -4.09 4.57 12.96
N LEU A 325 -2.93 3.92 13.11
CA LEU A 325 -1.70 4.28 12.42
C LEU A 325 -1.61 3.47 11.13
N GLN A 326 -1.29 4.15 10.06
CA GLN A 326 -0.92 3.52 8.81
C GLN A 326 0.14 4.34 8.11
N GLY A 327 1.06 3.67 7.43
CA GLY A 327 2.12 4.35 6.73
C GLY A 327 2.88 3.43 5.78
N VAL A 328 3.46 4.06 4.78
CA VAL A 328 4.38 3.48 3.81
C VAL A 328 5.63 4.35 3.81
N ARG A 329 6.74 3.76 4.19
CA ARG A 329 8.01 4.45 4.40
C ARG A 329 7.85 5.63 5.39
N GLU A 330 8.28 6.82 5.00
CA GLU A 330 8.21 8.06 5.78
C GLU A 330 6.82 8.71 5.82
N ILE A 331 5.90 8.31 4.95
CA ILE A 331 4.55 8.87 4.92
C ILE A 331 3.64 8.06 5.84
N PHE A 332 3.00 8.73 6.78
CA PHE A 332 2.06 8.10 7.71
C PHE A 332 0.89 9.00 8.06
N GLU A 333 -0.19 8.39 8.51
CA GLU A 333 -1.40 9.04 8.99
C GLU A 333 -1.86 8.42 10.32
N LEU A 334 -2.46 9.26 11.16
CA LEU A 334 -3.16 8.87 12.39
C LEU A 334 -4.64 9.25 12.24
N ILE A 335 -5.46 8.31 11.80
CA ILE A 335 -6.88 8.52 11.54
C ILE A 335 -7.76 7.97 12.66
N ASP A 336 -8.98 8.49 12.81
CA ASP A 336 -9.94 7.92 13.73
C ASP A 336 -10.39 6.55 13.24
N ALA A 337 -10.42 5.57 14.16
CA ALA A 337 -10.96 4.27 13.81
C ALA A 337 -12.45 4.37 13.46
N PRO A 338 -12.94 3.60 12.47
CA PRO A 338 -14.35 3.51 12.18
C PRO A 338 -15.15 3.14 13.43
N LYS A 339 -16.35 3.70 13.57
CA LYS A 339 -17.25 3.32 14.65
C LYS A 339 -17.61 1.84 14.51
N SER A 340 -17.36 1.07 15.55
CA SER A 340 -17.71 -0.35 15.64
C SER A 340 -18.57 -0.58 16.88
N ASP A 341 -19.49 -1.54 16.78
CA ASP A 341 -20.24 -2.03 17.93
C ASP A 341 -19.41 -2.98 18.82
N ASP A 342 -18.23 -3.36 18.36
CA ASP A 342 -17.31 -4.19 19.12
C ASP A 342 -16.72 -3.44 20.33
N PRO A 343 -16.45 -4.13 21.43
CA PRO A 343 -15.83 -3.51 22.60
C PRO A 343 -14.47 -2.91 22.25
N THR A 344 -14.22 -1.68 22.72
CA THR A 344 -12.91 -1.03 22.57
C THR A 344 -11.82 -1.94 23.11
N PRO A 345 -10.76 -2.22 22.33
CA PRO A 345 -9.65 -3.04 22.79
C PRO A 345 -9.00 -2.51 24.06
N GLU A 346 -8.46 -3.40 24.89
CA GLU A 346 -7.81 -3.00 26.15
C GLU A 346 -6.49 -2.26 25.93
N THR A 347 -5.74 -2.63 24.89
CA THR A 347 -4.42 -2.08 24.59
C THR A 347 -4.26 -1.77 23.11
N GLY A 348 -3.34 -0.86 22.82
CA GLY A 348 -2.86 -0.57 21.49
C GLY A 348 -1.64 -1.39 21.10
N LYS A 349 -1.20 -1.22 19.86
CA LYS A 349 0.10 -1.70 19.36
C LYS A 349 0.50 -0.94 18.11
N ILE A 350 1.81 -0.84 17.91
CA ILE A 350 2.42 -0.36 16.66
C ILE A 350 3.21 -1.52 16.06
N ILE A 351 3.11 -1.70 14.76
CA ILE A 351 3.78 -2.76 14.03
C ILE A 351 4.59 -2.13 12.91
N PHE A 352 5.88 -2.48 12.85
CA PHE A 352 6.76 -2.11 11.75
C PHE A 352 7.20 -3.34 10.97
N ILE A 353 7.26 -3.19 9.65
CA ILE A 353 7.89 -4.12 8.73
C ILE A 353 9.06 -3.39 8.10
N GLY A 354 10.25 -3.98 8.13
CA GLY A 354 11.43 -3.33 7.58
C GLY A 354 12.71 -4.09 7.80
N ARG A 355 13.81 -3.40 7.53
CA ARG A 355 15.17 -3.93 7.56
C ARG A 355 15.86 -3.55 8.87
N HIS A 356 16.69 -4.46 9.38
CA HIS A 356 17.49 -4.27 10.61
C HIS A 356 16.68 -3.89 11.86
N LEU A 357 15.41 -4.27 11.93
CA LEU A 357 14.55 -3.94 13.07
C LEU A 357 14.82 -4.84 14.30
N ARG A 358 15.42 -6.01 14.09
CA ARG A 358 15.62 -6.99 15.16
C ARG A 358 16.69 -6.53 16.14
N GLY A 359 16.41 -6.75 17.44
CA GLY A 359 17.34 -6.40 18.52
C GLY A 359 17.35 -4.92 18.88
N ILE A 360 16.59 -4.09 18.18
CA ILE A 360 16.39 -2.68 18.52
C ILE A 360 15.22 -2.56 19.51
N ASP A 361 15.42 -1.80 20.56
CA ASP A 361 14.41 -1.60 21.61
C ASP A 361 13.50 -0.39 21.29
N PHE A 362 12.63 -0.57 20.30
CA PHE A 362 11.63 0.43 19.91
C PHE A 362 10.64 0.73 21.04
N GLU A 363 10.33 -0.26 21.90
CA GLU A 363 9.43 -0.08 23.04
C GLU A 363 10.03 0.90 24.05
N LYS A 364 11.32 0.73 24.39
CA LYS A 364 12.03 1.66 25.25
C LYS A 364 12.06 3.08 24.66
N SER A 365 12.31 3.18 23.35
CA SER A 365 12.29 4.48 22.65
C SER A 365 10.93 5.13 22.72
N PHE A 366 9.86 4.39 22.44
CA PHE A 366 8.48 4.89 22.51
C PHE A 366 8.16 5.41 23.91
N ARG A 367 8.42 4.61 24.94
CA ARG A 367 8.19 5.00 26.35
C ARG A 367 8.98 6.22 26.77
N SER A 368 10.19 6.41 26.27
CA SER A 368 11.02 7.58 26.61
C SER A 368 10.47 8.92 26.13
N VAL A 369 9.56 8.91 25.15
CA VAL A 369 8.95 10.13 24.58
C VAL A 369 7.50 10.27 25.00
N VAL A 370 6.75 9.15 25.08
CA VAL A 370 5.29 9.15 25.22
C VAL A 370 4.85 8.86 26.66
N GLN A 371 5.66 8.18 27.45
CA GLN A 371 5.40 7.85 28.86
C GLN A 371 6.46 8.46 29.78
#